data_b0aff2e16ec29bf1868d3995cfdfb3a2
#
_entry.id   b0aff2e16ec29bf1868d3995cfdfb3a2
#
_cell.length_a   1.000
_cell.length_b   1.000
_cell.length_c   1.000
_cell.angle_alpha   90.00
_cell.angle_beta   90.00
_cell.angle_gamma   90.00
#
_symmetry.space_group_name_H-M   'P 1'
#
loop_
_entity.id
_entity.type
_entity.pdbx_description
1 polymer ?
#
loop_
_entity_poly.entity_id
_entity_poly.type
_entity_poly.pdbx_seq_one_letter_code
_entity_poly.pdbx_strand_id
1 'polypeptide(L)'
;AQAHWLSPAKWMYYHLLDGDLASNMLSWQWVAGSFSSKKYYANQENINKYTGNKQQNTILDCSYEALPHLEIPTILKATKALKLETVLPITQTPHVDHSLPILVYNSYNIDPNWHKERIANRILLLEPAHFKNYPVSKKVLDFILALAKDNIPDIQVYSESFDSLKNLAPDANFIYKEHPLNTHYTGKMEPRAWLFDQVNQYHGSFFSYWKKCERYYQ
;
A
#
# COMPACT_ATOMS: atom_id res chain seq x y z
N ALA A 1 -11.88 21.74 -4.83
CA ALA A 1 -13.22 21.70 -5.49
C ALA A 1 -14.30 21.04 -4.63
N GLN A 2 -14.03 20.66 -3.40
CA GLN A 2 -14.97 19.99 -2.48
C GLN A 2 -15.71 18.76 -3.08
N ALA A 3 -15.17 18.17 -4.13
CA ALA A 3 -15.73 17.01 -4.80
C ALA A 3 -15.56 15.74 -3.94
N HIS A 4 -16.26 14.68 -4.32
CA HIS A 4 -16.09 13.38 -3.70
C HIS A 4 -14.65 12.85 -3.89
N TRP A 5 -13.96 12.60 -2.80
CA TRP A 5 -12.52 12.28 -2.81
C TRP A 5 -12.21 10.77 -2.87
N LEU A 6 -13.13 9.91 -2.40
CA LEU A 6 -12.83 8.48 -2.21
C LEU A 6 -12.58 7.73 -3.54
N SER A 7 -13.38 8.03 -4.58
CA SER A 7 -13.18 7.38 -5.89
C SER A 7 -11.84 7.75 -6.54
N PRO A 8 -11.42 9.03 -6.63
CA PRO A 8 -10.09 9.36 -7.12
C PRO A 8 -8.97 8.82 -6.23
N ALA A 9 -9.15 8.75 -4.90
CA ALA A 9 -8.17 8.14 -4.01
C ALA A 9 -7.96 6.65 -4.29
N LYS A 10 -9.06 5.90 -4.48
CA LYS A 10 -9.00 4.48 -4.88
C LYS A 10 -8.35 4.30 -6.25
N TRP A 11 -8.70 5.17 -7.21
CA TRP A 11 -8.11 5.13 -8.55
C TRP A 11 -6.60 5.42 -8.51
N MET A 12 -6.19 6.41 -7.75
CA MET A 12 -4.76 6.73 -7.56
C MET A 12 -4.01 5.56 -6.94
N TYR A 13 -4.50 5.01 -5.83
CA TYR A 13 -3.92 3.84 -5.17
C TYR A 13 -3.78 2.66 -6.15
N TYR A 14 -4.80 2.40 -6.95
CA TYR A 14 -4.81 1.31 -7.93
C TYR A 14 -3.65 1.37 -8.94
N HIS A 15 -3.15 2.56 -9.26
CA HIS A 15 -2.08 2.77 -10.24
C HIS A 15 -0.71 3.10 -9.63
N LEU A 16 -0.63 3.27 -8.32
CA LEU A 16 0.57 3.75 -7.65
C LEU A 16 1.51 2.59 -7.31
N LEU A 17 2.75 2.63 -7.83
CA LEU A 17 3.73 1.55 -7.64
C LEU A 17 4.16 1.39 -6.18
N ASP A 18 4.28 2.48 -5.45
CA ASP A 18 4.61 2.54 -4.02
C ASP A 18 3.35 2.65 -3.14
N GLY A 19 2.23 2.07 -3.59
CA GLY A 19 0.93 2.21 -2.95
C GLY A 19 0.86 1.58 -1.56
N ASP A 20 1.21 2.35 -0.53
CA ASP A 20 0.83 2.03 0.84
C ASP A 20 -0.59 2.51 1.12
N LEU A 21 -1.49 1.57 1.42
CA LEU A 21 -2.91 1.87 1.59
C LEU A 21 -3.15 2.89 2.69
N ALA A 22 -2.49 2.72 3.84
CA ALA A 22 -2.73 3.55 5.01
C ALA A 22 -2.26 4.99 4.77
N SER A 23 -1.02 5.19 4.35
CA SER A 23 -0.47 6.54 4.12
C SER A 23 -1.17 7.26 2.98
N ASN A 24 -1.51 6.54 1.90
CA ASN A 24 -2.23 7.12 0.77
C ASN A 24 -3.65 7.56 1.16
N MET A 25 -4.43 6.70 1.81
CA MET A 25 -5.80 7.05 2.21
C MET A 25 -5.84 8.11 3.29
N LEU A 26 -4.93 8.10 4.26
CA LEU A 26 -4.82 9.13 5.28
C LEU A 26 -4.44 10.50 4.68
N SER A 27 -3.56 10.53 3.67
CA SER A 27 -3.20 11.76 2.97
C SER A 27 -4.42 12.38 2.26
N TRP A 28 -5.22 11.56 1.57
CA TRP A 28 -6.46 12.03 0.96
C TRP A 28 -7.47 12.54 1.99
N GLN A 29 -7.64 11.83 3.11
CA GLN A 29 -8.51 12.25 4.21
C GLN A 29 -8.04 13.55 4.85
N TRP A 30 -6.73 13.71 5.01
CA TRP A 30 -6.13 14.93 5.53
C TRP A 30 -6.49 16.13 4.65
N VAL A 31 -6.24 16.05 3.36
CA VAL A 31 -6.53 17.13 2.40
C VAL A 31 -8.03 17.41 2.29
N ALA A 32 -8.85 16.37 2.32
CA ALA A 32 -10.32 16.49 2.28
C ALA A 32 -10.93 17.06 3.58
N GLY A 33 -10.16 17.15 4.66
CA GLY A 33 -10.65 17.56 5.97
C GLY A 33 -11.59 16.55 6.62
N SER A 34 -11.45 15.25 6.27
CA SER A 34 -12.32 14.20 6.84
C SER A 34 -11.91 13.81 8.26
N PHE A 35 -10.63 13.95 8.61
CA PHE A 35 -10.14 13.72 9.96
C PHE A 35 -9.33 14.90 10.53
N SER A 36 -9.18 15.99 9.80
CA SER A 36 -8.59 17.24 10.28
C SER A 36 -9.61 18.38 10.22
N SER A 37 -9.49 19.35 11.10
CA SER A 37 -10.37 20.53 11.12
C SER A 37 -10.14 21.50 9.95
N LYS A 38 -9.02 21.36 9.25
CA LYS A 38 -8.59 22.26 8.19
C LYS A 38 -8.59 21.55 6.85
N LYS A 39 -9.34 22.11 5.88
CA LYS A 39 -9.28 21.69 4.48
C LYS A 39 -8.15 22.40 3.77
N TYR A 40 -7.56 21.70 2.79
CA TYR A 40 -6.54 22.26 1.92
C TYR A 40 -7.16 22.59 0.57
N TYR A 41 -6.79 23.76 0.03
CA TYR A 41 -7.25 24.25 -1.25
C TYR A 41 -6.07 24.53 -2.16
N ALA A 42 -6.28 24.37 -3.45
CA ALA A 42 -5.38 24.85 -4.49
C ALA A 42 -6.19 25.58 -5.55
N ASN A 43 -5.84 26.83 -5.84
CA ASN A 43 -6.40 27.56 -6.97
C ASN A 43 -5.67 27.21 -8.28
N GLN A 44 -6.15 27.72 -9.41
CA GLN A 44 -5.57 27.42 -10.71
C GLN A 44 -4.13 27.91 -10.84
N GLU A 45 -3.81 29.05 -10.30
CA GLU A 45 -2.44 29.59 -10.28
C GLU A 45 -1.47 28.63 -9.59
N ASN A 46 -1.85 28.12 -8.42
CA ASN A 46 -1.03 27.16 -7.68
C ASN A 46 -0.85 25.85 -8.46
N ILE A 47 -1.92 25.34 -9.08
CA ILE A 47 -1.86 24.14 -9.92
C ILE A 47 -0.90 24.37 -11.09
N ASN A 48 -1.04 25.49 -11.80
CA ASN A 48 -0.17 25.85 -12.94
C ASN A 48 1.31 25.90 -12.52
N LYS A 49 1.58 26.52 -11.37
CA LYS A 49 2.95 26.63 -10.83
C LYS A 49 3.63 25.28 -10.65
N TYR A 50 2.92 24.30 -10.07
CA TYR A 50 3.51 22.99 -9.75
C TYR A 50 3.43 21.97 -10.89
N THR A 51 2.53 22.16 -11.85
CA THR A 51 2.39 21.26 -13.00
C THR A 51 3.04 21.77 -14.28
N GLY A 52 3.56 22.99 -14.27
CA GLY A 52 4.10 23.64 -15.46
C GLY A 52 3.02 24.02 -16.51
N ASN A 53 1.74 23.96 -16.15
CA ASN A 53 0.63 24.29 -17.02
C ASN A 53 0.38 25.80 -17.05
N LYS A 54 -0.43 26.23 -18.02
CA LYS A 54 -0.90 27.63 -18.16
C LYS A 54 -2.41 27.68 -18.39
N GLN A 55 -3.14 26.82 -17.71
CA GLN A 55 -4.61 26.78 -17.81
C GLN A 55 -5.22 28.04 -17.18
N GLN A 56 -6.27 28.55 -17.83
CA GLN A 56 -7.05 29.71 -17.37
C GLN A 56 -8.54 29.42 -17.50
N ASN A 57 -9.34 30.23 -16.86
CA ASN A 57 -10.82 30.17 -16.90
C ASN A 57 -11.39 28.80 -16.47
N THR A 58 -10.68 28.10 -15.58
CA THR A 58 -11.22 26.88 -14.93
C THR A 58 -12.07 27.26 -13.73
N ILE A 59 -12.81 26.30 -13.19
CA ILE A 59 -13.60 26.49 -11.96
C ILE A 59 -12.74 26.88 -10.73
N LEU A 60 -11.44 26.61 -10.78
CA LEU A 60 -10.49 26.92 -9.71
C LEU A 60 -9.73 28.24 -9.96
N ASP A 61 -10.03 28.92 -11.06
CA ASP A 61 -9.38 30.19 -11.41
C ASP A 61 -10.03 31.36 -10.64
N CYS A 62 -9.82 31.34 -9.34
CA CYS A 62 -10.35 32.29 -8.39
C CYS A 62 -9.41 32.50 -7.20
N SER A 63 -9.68 33.43 -6.35
CA SER A 63 -8.89 33.70 -5.14
C SER A 63 -9.04 32.58 -4.10
N TYR A 64 -8.10 32.50 -3.17
CA TYR A 64 -8.18 31.52 -2.06
C TYR A 64 -9.38 31.76 -1.15
N GLU A 65 -9.83 33.01 -1.00
CA GLU A 65 -11.01 33.39 -0.21
C GLU A 65 -12.31 32.89 -0.85
N ALA A 66 -12.35 32.81 -2.19
CA ALA A 66 -13.51 32.34 -2.94
C ALA A 66 -13.62 30.80 -2.97
N LEU A 67 -12.48 30.06 -2.91
CA LEU A 67 -12.45 28.60 -3.02
C LEU A 67 -13.40 27.87 -2.05
N PRO A 68 -13.51 28.22 -0.77
CA PRO A 68 -14.42 27.56 0.17
C PRO A 68 -15.89 27.70 -0.19
N HIS A 69 -16.23 28.73 -0.95
CA HIS A 69 -17.60 29.13 -1.32
C HIS A 69 -17.98 28.71 -2.74
N LEU A 70 -17.08 28.03 -3.46
CA LEU A 70 -17.36 27.54 -4.80
C LEU A 70 -18.52 26.54 -4.79
N GLU A 71 -19.46 26.75 -5.71
CA GLU A 71 -20.45 25.74 -6.00
C GLU A 71 -19.80 24.56 -6.73
N ILE A 72 -20.03 23.33 -6.25
CA ILE A 72 -19.50 22.14 -6.87
C ILE A 72 -20.20 21.93 -8.22
N PRO A 73 -19.47 21.90 -9.34
CA PRO A 73 -20.05 21.60 -10.64
C PRO A 73 -20.79 20.27 -10.64
N THR A 74 -21.92 20.20 -11.34
CA THR A 74 -22.78 19.02 -11.38
C THR A 74 -22.01 17.77 -11.85
N ILE A 75 -21.08 17.92 -12.80
CA ILE A 75 -20.24 16.84 -13.29
C ILE A 75 -19.34 16.22 -12.20
N LEU A 76 -18.98 16.99 -11.16
CA LEU A 76 -18.16 16.50 -10.04
C LEU A 76 -19.03 15.96 -8.89
N LYS A 77 -20.35 16.16 -8.93
CA LYS A 77 -21.31 15.56 -7.99
C LYS A 77 -21.64 14.12 -8.38
N ALA A 78 -21.54 13.79 -9.67
CA ALA A 78 -21.82 12.44 -10.16
C ALA A 78 -20.66 11.50 -9.83
N THR A 79 -20.92 10.48 -9.00
CA THR A 79 -19.92 9.43 -8.71
C THR A 79 -20.28 8.19 -9.52
N LYS A 80 -19.42 7.81 -10.47
CA LYS A 80 -19.47 6.46 -11.06
C LYS A 80 -18.72 5.50 -10.16
N ALA A 81 -19.33 4.36 -9.87
CA ALA A 81 -18.60 3.26 -9.23
C ALA A 81 -17.42 2.85 -10.13
N LEU A 82 -16.22 2.88 -9.59
CA LEU A 82 -15.04 2.40 -10.28
C LEU A 82 -15.05 0.87 -10.26
N LYS A 83 -14.92 0.27 -11.44
CA LYS A 83 -14.62 -1.16 -11.56
C LYS A 83 -13.11 -1.31 -11.52
N LEU A 84 -12.57 -1.49 -10.35
CA LEU A 84 -11.15 -1.76 -10.12
C LEU A 84 -11.01 -3.24 -9.78
N GLU A 85 -10.19 -3.94 -10.54
CA GLU A 85 -9.99 -5.37 -10.41
C GLU A 85 -8.52 -5.71 -10.60
N THR A 86 -8.01 -6.65 -9.82
CA THR A 86 -6.68 -7.22 -10.00
C THR A 86 -6.83 -8.60 -10.62
N VAL A 87 -6.21 -8.79 -11.77
CA VAL A 87 -6.10 -10.11 -12.40
C VAL A 87 -4.81 -10.75 -11.90
N LEU A 88 -4.93 -11.67 -10.94
CA LEU A 88 -3.80 -12.41 -10.41
C LEU A 88 -3.23 -13.40 -11.43
N PRO A 89 -1.93 -13.77 -11.32
CA PRO A 89 -1.37 -14.86 -12.12
C PRO A 89 -2.15 -16.15 -11.91
N ILE A 90 -2.18 -16.99 -12.94
CA ILE A 90 -2.74 -18.34 -12.83
C ILE A 90 -1.96 -19.07 -11.75
N THR A 91 -2.69 -19.60 -10.77
CA THR A 91 -2.13 -20.36 -9.66
C THR A 91 -1.36 -21.57 -10.18
N GLN A 92 -0.10 -21.67 -9.75
CA GLN A 92 0.72 -22.86 -9.90
C GLN A 92 1.06 -23.37 -8.50
N THR A 93 0.87 -24.66 -8.28
CA THR A 93 1.23 -25.27 -6.99
C THR A 93 2.73 -25.13 -6.79
N PRO A 94 3.21 -24.48 -5.73
CA PRO A 94 4.63 -24.35 -5.48
C PRO A 94 5.25 -25.71 -5.14
N HIS A 95 6.47 -25.90 -5.58
CA HIS A 95 7.27 -27.04 -5.13
C HIS A 95 7.81 -26.73 -3.74
N VAL A 96 7.45 -27.56 -2.76
CA VAL A 96 7.85 -27.39 -1.35
C VAL A 96 8.73 -28.56 -0.93
N ASP A 97 9.96 -28.26 -0.52
CA ASP A 97 10.78 -29.20 0.23
C ASP A 97 10.29 -29.21 1.69
N HIS A 98 9.65 -30.29 2.10
CA HIS A 98 9.07 -30.45 3.45
C HIS A 98 10.09 -30.48 4.58
N SER A 99 11.38 -30.65 4.29
CA SER A 99 12.46 -30.60 5.27
C SER A 99 12.89 -29.17 5.61
N LEU A 100 12.47 -28.18 4.81
CA LEU A 100 12.86 -26.78 4.92
C LEU A 100 11.73 -25.90 5.41
N PRO A 101 12.03 -24.80 6.12
CA PRO A 101 11.01 -23.81 6.48
C PRO A 101 10.48 -23.11 5.23
N ILE A 102 9.28 -22.56 5.35
CA ILE A 102 8.65 -21.73 4.32
C ILE A 102 8.71 -20.27 4.76
N LEU A 103 9.44 -19.45 4.01
CA LEU A 103 9.44 -17.99 4.13
C LEU A 103 8.30 -17.42 3.29
N VAL A 104 7.31 -16.82 3.95
CA VAL A 104 6.15 -16.25 3.29
C VAL A 104 6.39 -14.75 3.06
N TYR A 105 6.52 -14.39 1.80
CA TYR A 105 6.57 -13.01 1.32
C TYR A 105 5.19 -12.56 0.88
N ASN A 106 4.94 -11.27 0.95
CA ASN A 106 3.77 -10.63 0.34
C ASN A 106 4.18 -9.29 -0.31
N SER A 107 3.25 -8.58 -0.92
CA SER A 107 3.53 -7.31 -1.60
C SER A 107 4.13 -6.22 -0.70
N TYR A 108 4.04 -6.36 0.62
CA TYR A 108 4.59 -5.41 1.61
C TYR A 108 5.91 -5.88 2.24
N ASN A 109 6.37 -7.08 1.90
CA ASN A 109 7.62 -7.65 2.40
C ASN A 109 8.37 -8.34 1.27
N ILE A 110 8.95 -7.57 0.38
CA ILE A 110 9.89 -8.04 -0.66
C ILE A 110 11.27 -7.52 -0.29
N ASP A 111 11.79 -8.00 0.85
CA ASP A 111 13.09 -7.61 1.38
C ASP A 111 14.17 -8.62 0.96
N PRO A 112 15.13 -8.26 0.08
CA PRO A 112 16.18 -9.15 -0.39
C PRO A 112 17.15 -9.59 0.72
N ASN A 113 17.21 -8.88 1.83
CA ASN A 113 18.12 -9.19 2.94
C ASN A 113 17.47 -10.11 3.99
N TRP A 114 16.14 -10.24 3.96
CA TRP A 114 15.43 -11.05 4.93
C TRP A 114 15.72 -12.55 4.72
N HIS A 115 16.40 -13.15 5.67
CA HIS A 115 16.85 -14.55 5.62
C HIS A 115 17.60 -14.92 4.33
N LYS A 116 18.35 -13.97 3.76
CA LYS A 116 19.05 -14.15 2.48
C LYS A 116 19.90 -15.43 2.43
N GLU A 117 20.66 -15.70 3.49
CA GLU A 117 21.58 -16.84 3.57
C GLU A 117 20.92 -18.15 4.05
N ARG A 118 19.63 -18.10 4.35
CA ARG A 118 18.93 -19.28 4.86
C ARG A 118 18.46 -20.17 3.72
N ILE A 119 18.74 -21.47 3.80
CA ILE A 119 18.12 -22.46 2.92
C ILE A 119 16.66 -22.61 3.34
N ALA A 120 15.73 -22.31 2.44
CA ALA A 120 14.29 -22.27 2.72
C ALA A 120 13.47 -22.28 1.44
N ASN A 121 12.24 -22.74 1.51
CA ASN A 121 11.25 -22.45 0.47
C ASN A 121 10.85 -20.96 0.54
N ARG A 122 10.85 -20.26 -0.58
CA ARG A 122 10.46 -18.84 -0.64
C ARG A 122 9.21 -18.70 -1.48
N ILE A 123 8.14 -18.20 -0.86
CA ILE A 123 6.83 -18.11 -1.52
C ILE A 123 6.32 -16.67 -1.41
N LEU A 124 6.09 -16.03 -2.57
CA LEU A 124 5.32 -14.80 -2.68
C LEU A 124 3.85 -15.18 -2.71
N LEU A 125 3.17 -14.95 -1.60
CA LEU A 125 1.74 -15.22 -1.47
C LEU A 125 0.92 -14.01 -1.90
N LEU A 126 0.09 -14.20 -2.91
CA LEU A 126 -0.83 -13.18 -3.44
C LEU A 126 -2.26 -13.61 -3.15
N GLU A 127 -2.79 -13.23 -2.00
CA GLU A 127 -4.11 -13.67 -1.55
C GLU A 127 -5.24 -12.99 -2.33
N PRO A 128 -6.13 -13.74 -3.00
CA PRO A 128 -7.25 -13.17 -3.77
C PRO A 128 -8.16 -12.26 -2.94
N ALA A 129 -8.38 -12.60 -1.67
CA ALA A 129 -9.20 -11.81 -0.75
C ALA A 129 -8.60 -10.41 -0.50
N HIS A 130 -7.27 -10.31 -0.40
CA HIS A 130 -6.57 -9.03 -0.28
C HIS A 130 -6.81 -8.17 -1.53
N PHE A 131 -6.53 -8.70 -2.71
CA PHE A 131 -6.66 -7.94 -3.97
C PHE A 131 -8.11 -7.65 -4.37
N LYS A 132 -9.08 -8.41 -3.87
CA LYS A 132 -10.50 -8.08 -3.98
C LYS A 132 -10.86 -6.83 -3.18
N ASN A 133 -10.30 -6.68 -1.98
CA ASN A 133 -10.55 -5.55 -1.10
C ASN A 133 -9.71 -4.31 -1.47
N TYR A 134 -8.48 -4.53 -1.90
CA TYR A 134 -7.49 -3.51 -2.22
C TYR A 134 -6.89 -3.77 -3.60
N PRO A 135 -7.67 -3.60 -4.67
CA PRO A 135 -7.22 -3.92 -6.01
C PRO A 135 -6.09 -3.00 -6.47
N VAL A 136 -5.19 -3.59 -7.25
CA VAL A 136 -4.08 -2.90 -7.92
C VAL A 136 -4.11 -3.18 -9.42
N SER A 137 -3.58 -2.26 -10.23
CA SER A 137 -3.54 -2.41 -11.68
C SER A 137 -2.53 -3.49 -12.11
N LYS A 138 -2.69 -3.97 -13.35
CA LYS A 138 -1.72 -4.89 -13.95
C LYS A 138 -0.28 -4.34 -13.87
N LYS A 139 -0.08 -3.04 -14.10
CA LYS A 139 1.23 -2.40 -14.01
C LYS A 139 1.84 -2.54 -12.61
N VAL A 140 1.04 -2.35 -11.56
CA VAL A 140 1.50 -2.50 -10.17
C VAL A 140 1.80 -3.95 -9.85
N LEU A 141 0.93 -4.86 -10.29
CA LEU A 141 1.16 -6.30 -10.09
C LEU A 141 2.40 -6.79 -10.83
N ASP A 142 2.59 -6.39 -12.08
CA ASP A 142 3.79 -6.74 -12.85
C ASP A 142 5.06 -6.23 -12.15
N PHE A 143 5.01 -5.03 -11.57
CA PHE A 143 6.12 -4.47 -10.79
C PHE A 143 6.41 -5.29 -9.53
N ILE A 144 5.39 -5.69 -8.77
CA ILE A 144 5.54 -6.55 -7.59
C ILE A 144 6.20 -7.88 -7.97
N LEU A 145 5.73 -8.51 -9.04
CA LEU A 145 6.26 -9.79 -9.53
C LEU A 145 7.71 -9.67 -10.00
N ALA A 146 8.04 -8.63 -10.76
CA ALA A 146 9.40 -8.38 -11.22
C ALA A 146 10.32 -8.11 -10.03
N LEU A 147 9.91 -7.25 -9.09
CA LEU A 147 10.68 -6.92 -7.91
C LEU A 147 10.98 -8.16 -7.06
N ALA A 148 10.00 -9.03 -6.87
CA ALA A 148 10.18 -10.28 -6.13
C ALA A 148 11.17 -11.21 -6.87
N LYS A 149 10.97 -11.42 -8.15
CA LYS A 149 11.80 -12.32 -8.97
C LYS A 149 13.26 -11.86 -9.07
N ASP A 150 13.47 -10.54 -9.20
CA ASP A 150 14.81 -9.99 -9.39
C ASP A 150 15.62 -9.92 -8.08
N ASN A 151 14.93 -9.88 -6.92
CA ASN A 151 15.58 -9.65 -5.63
C ASN A 151 15.57 -10.87 -4.69
N ILE A 152 14.64 -11.81 -4.86
CA ILE A 152 14.52 -12.96 -3.96
C ILE A 152 14.87 -14.24 -4.72
N PRO A 153 15.99 -14.90 -4.39
CA PRO A 153 16.38 -16.16 -5.06
C PRO A 153 15.29 -17.23 -4.94
N ASP A 154 15.04 -17.94 -6.02
CA ASP A 154 14.14 -19.11 -6.10
C ASP A 154 12.72 -18.84 -5.56
N ILE A 155 12.26 -17.58 -5.59
CA ILE A 155 10.92 -17.25 -5.15
C ILE A 155 9.86 -17.83 -6.08
N GLN A 156 8.88 -18.50 -5.51
CA GLN A 156 7.73 -19.06 -6.21
C GLN A 156 6.49 -18.20 -5.91
N VAL A 157 5.69 -17.92 -6.92
CA VAL A 157 4.46 -17.15 -6.77
C VAL A 157 3.28 -18.08 -6.55
N TYR A 158 2.50 -17.82 -5.51
CA TYR A 158 1.29 -18.59 -5.20
C TYR A 158 0.10 -17.65 -5.01
N SER A 159 -0.89 -17.76 -5.90
CA SER A 159 -2.06 -16.88 -5.96
C SER A 159 -3.28 -17.54 -5.31
N GLU A 160 -3.16 -17.85 -4.03
CA GLU A 160 -4.19 -18.52 -3.22
C GLU A 160 -4.18 -17.98 -1.79
N SER A 161 -5.06 -18.50 -0.92
CA SER A 161 -5.09 -18.12 0.49
C SER A 161 -3.91 -18.71 1.28
N PHE A 162 -3.61 -18.13 2.44
CA PHE A 162 -2.65 -18.72 3.37
C PHE A 162 -3.08 -20.11 3.84
N ASP A 163 -4.37 -20.35 4.03
CA ASP A 163 -4.89 -21.67 4.40
C ASP A 163 -4.63 -22.70 3.30
N SER A 164 -4.76 -22.31 2.02
CA SER A 164 -4.42 -23.19 0.89
C SER A 164 -2.93 -23.54 0.91
N LEU A 165 -2.06 -22.57 1.19
CA LEU A 165 -0.61 -22.81 1.33
C LEU A 165 -0.32 -23.75 2.50
N LYS A 166 -0.98 -23.55 3.64
CA LYS A 166 -0.84 -24.41 4.81
C LYS A 166 -1.28 -25.85 4.55
N ASN A 167 -2.35 -26.04 3.78
CA ASN A 167 -2.83 -27.36 3.40
C ASN A 167 -1.85 -28.13 2.49
N LEU A 168 -1.02 -27.43 1.70
CA LEU A 168 0.04 -28.06 0.90
C LEU A 168 1.20 -28.56 1.76
N ALA A 169 1.45 -27.95 2.90
CA ALA A 169 2.56 -28.29 3.79
C ALA A 169 2.15 -28.12 5.27
N PRO A 170 1.25 -28.99 5.78
CA PRO A 170 0.63 -28.81 7.10
C PRO A 170 1.63 -28.81 8.26
N ASP A 171 2.73 -29.55 8.12
CA ASP A 171 3.78 -29.67 9.14
C ASP A 171 4.94 -28.68 8.94
N ALA A 172 4.87 -27.81 7.94
CA ALA A 172 5.95 -26.88 7.64
C ALA A 172 6.06 -25.77 8.69
N ASN A 173 7.30 -25.35 8.94
CA ASN A 173 7.57 -24.19 9.77
C ASN A 173 7.42 -22.91 8.92
N PHE A 174 6.26 -22.25 8.99
CA PHE A 174 6.00 -20.98 8.34
C PHE A 174 6.65 -19.84 9.10
N ILE A 175 7.36 -18.96 8.38
CA ILE A 175 7.98 -17.75 8.92
C ILE A 175 7.55 -16.58 8.05
N TYR A 176 7.12 -15.49 8.68
CA TYR A 176 6.63 -14.30 7.97
C TYR A 176 6.91 -13.03 8.78
N LYS A 177 6.98 -11.90 8.10
CA LYS A 177 7.11 -10.58 8.74
C LYS A 177 5.77 -10.10 9.26
N GLU A 178 5.81 -9.42 10.41
CA GLU A 178 4.65 -8.72 10.98
C GLU A 178 4.10 -7.67 10.00
N HIS A 179 2.81 -7.76 9.70
CA HIS A 179 2.07 -6.74 8.97
C HIS A 179 0.58 -6.76 9.37
N PRO A 180 -0.12 -5.60 9.42
CA PRO A 180 -1.55 -5.56 9.77
C PRO A 180 -2.45 -6.41 8.88
N LEU A 181 -2.06 -6.65 7.64
CA LEU A 181 -2.84 -7.42 6.66
C LEU A 181 -2.60 -8.93 6.70
N ASN A 182 -1.65 -9.42 7.50
CA ASN A 182 -1.36 -10.85 7.61
C ASN A 182 -1.55 -11.42 9.03
N THR A 183 -2.41 -10.78 9.83
CA THR A 183 -2.71 -11.21 11.19
C THR A 183 -3.36 -12.60 11.28
N HIS A 184 -3.89 -13.11 10.18
CA HIS A 184 -4.48 -14.45 10.06
C HIS A 184 -3.46 -15.54 9.73
N TYR A 185 -2.21 -15.19 9.43
CA TYR A 185 -1.15 -16.18 9.21
C TYR A 185 -0.83 -16.90 10.53
N THR A 186 -0.47 -18.17 10.42
CA THR A 186 -0.03 -19.00 11.54
C THR A 186 1.42 -19.45 11.33
N GLY A 187 2.18 -19.57 12.43
CA GLY A 187 3.59 -19.89 12.38
C GLY A 187 4.43 -18.89 13.18
N LYS A 188 5.68 -18.74 12.81
CA LYS A 188 6.60 -17.79 13.45
C LYS A 188 6.50 -16.42 12.80
N MET A 189 5.81 -15.50 13.46
CA MET A 189 5.83 -14.09 13.10
C MET A 189 7.14 -13.45 13.57
N GLU A 190 7.82 -12.76 12.66
CA GLU A 190 8.98 -11.93 12.98
C GLU A 190 8.60 -10.46 12.95
N PRO A 191 9.05 -9.66 13.94
CA PRO A 191 8.71 -8.23 14.00
C PRO A 191 9.21 -7.51 12.75
N ARG A 192 8.53 -6.44 12.36
CA ARG A 192 9.00 -5.54 11.32
C ARG A 192 10.32 -4.89 11.74
N ALA A 193 11.16 -4.57 10.77
CA ALA A 193 12.35 -3.78 11.01
C ALA A 193 11.95 -2.31 11.25
N TRP A 194 12.08 -1.84 12.48
CA TRP A 194 11.84 -0.44 12.83
C TRP A 194 13.05 0.41 12.46
N LEU A 195 12.82 1.64 12.01
CA LEU A 195 13.92 2.58 11.76
C LEU A 195 14.70 2.90 13.05
N PHE A 196 13.98 2.93 14.17
CA PHE A 196 14.52 3.09 15.51
C PHE A 196 13.91 2.00 16.41
N ASP A 197 14.64 0.95 16.69
CA ASP A 197 14.16 -0.19 17.49
C ASP A 197 13.68 0.20 18.89
N GLN A 198 14.29 1.26 19.44
CA GLN A 198 13.94 1.80 20.75
C GLN A 198 12.63 2.60 20.75
N VAL A 199 12.10 2.95 19.57
CA VAL A 199 10.90 3.78 19.41
C VAL A 199 9.88 3.05 18.53
N ASN A 200 9.44 1.89 19.00
CA ASN A 200 8.56 0.97 18.27
C ASN A 200 7.09 1.00 18.71
N GLN A 201 6.67 2.02 19.44
CA GLN A 201 5.31 2.18 19.94
C GLN A 201 4.51 3.20 19.10
N TYR A 202 3.20 3.19 19.25
CA TYR A 202 2.32 4.16 18.62
C TYR A 202 2.55 5.59 19.16
N HIS A 203 2.54 6.57 18.26
CA HIS A 203 2.61 8.00 18.56
C HIS A 203 1.47 8.73 17.87
N GLY A 204 0.78 9.60 18.59
CA GLY A 204 -0.37 10.37 18.09
C GLY A 204 -0.02 11.43 17.04
N SER A 205 1.27 11.73 16.82
CA SER A 205 1.74 12.63 15.78
C SER A 205 3.19 12.33 15.38
N PHE A 206 3.57 12.76 14.17
CA PHE A 206 4.95 12.65 13.71
C PHE A 206 5.93 13.36 14.65
N PHE A 207 5.62 14.57 15.11
CA PHE A 207 6.51 15.31 16.00
C PHE A 207 6.67 14.63 17.38
N SER A 208 5.64 13.97 17.87
CA SER A 208 5.73 13.17 19.10
C SER A 208 6.66 11.97 18.91
N TYR A 209 6.60 11.30 17.75
CA TYR A 209 7.50 10.23 17.37
C TYR A 209 8.93 10.75 17.21
N TRP A 210 9.11 11.79 16.37
CA TRP A 210 10.43 12.34 16.03
C TRP A 210 11.23 12.80 17.25
N LYS A 211 10.61 13.51 18.20
CA LYS A 211 11.27 13.92 19.46
C LYS A 211 11.87 12.76 20.25
N LYS A 212 11.35 11.55 20.10
CA LYS A 212 11.94 10.37 20.73
C LYS A 212 13.05 9.78 19.88
N CYS A 213 12.88 9.79 18.56
CA CYS A 213 13.87 9.29 17.61
C CYS A 213 15.16 10.13 17.59
N GLU A 214 15.06 11.46 17.75
CA GLU A 214 16.21 12.38 17.75
C GLU A 214 17.32 11.97 18.73
N ARG A 215 16.96 11.29 19.81
CA ARG A 215 17.92 10.80 20.82
C ARG A 215 18.81 9.67 20.30
N TYR A 216 18.38 9.02 19.25
CA TYR A 216 19.03 7.85 18.63
C TYR A 216 19.54 8.15 17.20
N TYR A 217 19.31 9.39 16.74
CA TYR A 217 19.81 9.87 15.46
C TYR A 217 21.20 10.49 15.69
N GLN A 218 22.21 9.72 15.33
CA GLN A 218 23.64 10.15 15.37
C GLN A 218 24.22 10.13 13.97
#